data_37fb80feb34b8f9040b804a8a967d419
#
_entry.id   37fb80feb34b8f9040b804a8a967d419
#
_cell.length_a   1.000
_cell.length_b   1.000
_cell.length_c   1.000
_cell.angle_alpha   90.00
_cell.angle_beta   90.00
_cell.angle_gamma   90.00
#
_symmetry.space_group_name_H-M   'P 1'
#
loop_
_entity.id
_entity.type
_entity.pdbx_description
1 polymer ?
#
loop_
_entity_poly.entity_id
_entity_poly.type
_entity_poly.pdbx_seq_one_letter_code
_entity_poly.pdbx_strand_id
1 'polypeptide(L)'
;MEWSLLLMLIGLAAAAALWHSNLGARELANAAALDTCTHVGAQLLDGTVAFRRLRLVRDETGRRELERTYLFDYTLDGATRRQGFVIVSGRAVASVGLQN
;
A
#
# COMPACT_ATOMS: atom_id res chain seq x y z
N MET A 1 -11.67 18.22 -32.70
CA MET A 1 -12.44 18.54 -31.51
C MET A 1 -12.99 17.31 -30.80
N GLU A 2 -13.55 16.36 -31.54
CA GLU A 2 -14.03 15.09 -30.95
C GLU A 2 -12.93 14.26 -30.28
N TRP A 3 -11.73 14.34 -30.84
CA TRP A 3 -10.56 13.66 -30.28
C TRP A 3 -10.18 14.19 -28.89
N SER A 4 -10.31 15.50 -28.67
CA SER A 4 -10.00 16.12 -27.39
C SER A 4 -10.92 15.61 -26.27
N LEU A 5 -12.22 15.50 -26.56
CA LEU A 5 -13.19 14.95 -25.60
C LEU A 5 -12.92 13.47 -25.33
N LEU A 6 -12.60 12.70 -26.38
CA LEU A 6 -12.31 11.28 -26.23
C LEU A 6 -11.06 11.07 -25.38
N LEU A 7 -9.99 11.84 -25.63
CA LEU A 7 -8.77 11.79 -24.86
C LEU A 7 -8.98 12.19 -23.40
N MET A 8 -9.82 13.20 -23.15
CA MET A 8 -10.19 13.60 -21.79
C MET A 8 -10.93 12.50 -21.06
N LEU A 9 -11.89 11.84 -21.72
CA LEU A 9 -12.65 10.75 -21.11
C LEU A 9 -11.76 9.55 -20.80
N ILE A 10 -10.83 9.20 -21.70
CA ILE A 10 -9.86 8.13 -21.47
C ILE A 10 -8.96 8.48 -20.30
N GLY A 11 -8.47 9.71 -20.24
CA GLY A 11 -7.64 10.19 -19.14
C GLY A 11 -8.34 10.15 -17.79
N LEU A 12 -9.61 10.57 -17.75
CA LEU A 12 -10.42 10.53 -16.54
C LEU A 12 -10.68 9.09 -16.09
N ALA A 13 -10.98 8.19 -17.04
CA ALA A 13 -11.21 6.79 -16.72
C ALA A 13 -9.94 6.13 -16.18
N ALA A 14 -8.80 6.42 -16.78
CA ALA A 14 -7.50 5.92 -16.32
C ALA A 14 -7.16 6.44 -14.93
N ALA A 15 -7.39 7.73 -14.68
CA ALA A 15 -7.15 8.34 -13.38
C ALA A 15 -8.06 7.73 -12.30
N ALA A 16 -9.33 7.52 -12.61
CA ALA A 16 -10.28 6.89 -11.69
C ALA A 16 -9.88 5.45 -11.38
N ALA A 17 -9.44 4.69 -12.39
CA ALA A 17 -8.99 3.32 -12.19
C ALA A 17 -7.75 3.27 -11.30
N LEU A 18 -6.78 4.16 -11.52
CA LEU A 18 -5.58 4.27 -10.67
C LEU A 18 -5.95 4.65 -9.24
N TRP A 19 -6.85 5.60 -9.08
CA TRP A 19 -7.32 6.04 -7.76
C TRP A 19 -7.93 4.87 -7.00
N HIS A 20 -8.82 4.14 -7.65
CA HIS A 20 -9.50 2.99 -7.04
C HIS A 20 -8.51 1.90 -6.66
N SER A 21 -7.54 1.61 -7.53
CA SER A 21 -6.49 0.63 -7.27
C SER A 21 -5.62 1.04 -6.08
N ASN A 22 -5.26 2.33 -5.98
CA ASN A 22 -4.45 2.84 -4.88
C ASN A 22 -5.18 2.77 -3.54
N LEU A 23 -6.49 3.05 -3.52
CA LEU A 23 -7.30 2.93 -2.31
C LEU A 23 -7.36 1.48 -1.83
N GLY A 24 -7.55 0.53 -2.75
CA GLY A 24 -7.55 -0.89 -2.43
C GLY A 24 -6.21 -1.35 -1.84
N ALA A 25 -5.11 -0.93 -2.44
CA ALA A 25 -3.76 -1.25 -1.95
C ALA A 25 -3.52 -0.67 -0.56
N ARG A 26 -3.97 0.55 -0.31
CA ARG A 26 -3.83 1.20 1.00
C ARG A 26 -4.64 0.48 2.08
N GLU A 27 -5.85 0.04 1.75
CA GLU A 27 -6.68 -0.74 2.68
C GLU A 27 -6.00 -2.05 3.05
N LEU A 28 -5.42 -2.74 2.07
CA LEU A 28 -4.67 -3.97 2.32
C LEU A 28 -3.46 -3.72 3.22
N ALA A 29 -2.71 -2.64 2.97
CA ALA A 29 -1.55 -2.28 3.77
C ALA A 29 -1.96 -1.97 5.21
N ASN A 30 -3.02 -1.20 5.38
CA ASN A 30 -3.52 -0.84 6.71
C ASN A 30 -4.00 -2.06 7.49
N ALA A 31 -4.75 -2.95 6.85
CA ALA A 31 -5.23 -4.19 7.48
C ALA A 31 -4.07 -5.11 7.86
N ALA A 32 -3.08 -5.25 7.00
CA ALA A 32 -1.90 -6.07 7.27
C ALA A 32 -1.06 -5.51 8.42
N ALA A 33 -0.88 -4.18 8.45
CA ALA A 33 -0.16 -3.53 9.54
C ALA A 33 -0.88 -3.74 10.88
N LEU A 34 -2.20 -3.55 10.91
CA LEU A 34 -3.00 -3.74 12.10
C LEU A 34 -2.95 -5.19 12.58
N ASP A 35 -3.10 -6.14 11.68
CA ASP A 35 -3.06 -7.57 11.99
C ASP A 35 -1.71 -7.96 12.58
N THR A 36 -0.62 -7.53 11.96
CA THR A 36 0.74 -7.83 12.42
C THR A 36 0.99 -7.22 13.80
N CYS A 37 0.60 -5.97 14.02
CA CYS A 37 0.74 -5.33 15.32
C CYS A 37 -0.04 -6.06 16.39
N THR A 38 -1.26 -6.50 16.09
CA THR A 38 -2.10 -7.25 17.01
C THR A 38 -1.44 -8.56 17.41
N HIS A 39 -0.81 -9.25 16.47
CA HIS A 39 -0.14 -10.54 16.73
C HIS A 39 1.04 -10.41 17.69
N VAL A 40 1.76 -9.32 17.66
CA VAL A 40 2.94 -9.12 18.51
C VAL A 40 2.64 -8.27 19.74
N GLY A 41 1.37 -7.92 19.97
CA GLY A 41 0.99 -7.09 21.10
C GLY A 41 1.37 -5.63 20.96
N ALA A 42 1.61 -5.17 19.75
CA ALA A 42 1.94 -3.78 19.45
C ALA A 42 0.68 -2.98 19.12
N GLN A 43 0.75 -1.68 19.29
CA GLN A 43 -0.32 -0.76 18.91
C GLN A 43 0.07 0.00 17.65
N LEU A 44 -0.74 -0.14 16.60
CA LEU A 44 -0.58 0.64 15.39
C LEU A 44 -0.98 2.09 15.67
N LEU A 45 -0.12 3.03 15.29
CA LEU A 45 -0.44 4.44 15.43
C LEU A 45 -1.27 4.88 14.22
N ASP A 46 -2.51 5.29 14.49
CA ASP A 46 -3.46 5.67 13.46
C ASP A 46 -2.94 6.81 12.59
N GLY A 47 -3.23 6.71 11.29
CA GLY A 47 -2.86 7.74 10.33
C GLY A 47 -1.39 7.72 9.91
N THR A 48 -0.59 6.75 10.40
CA THR A 48 0.83 6.69 10.04
C THR A 48 1.14 5.80 8.86
N VAL A 49 0.15 5.03 8.36
CA VAL A 49 0.35 4.20 7.17
C VAL A 49 0.49 5.11 5.95
N ALA A 50 1.71 5.21 5.43
CA ALA A 50 2.05 6.14 4.36
C ALA A 50 2.73 5.42 3.20
N PHE A 51 2.33 5.79 1.98
CA PHE A 51 2.96 5.29 0.76
C PHE A 51 4.41 5.78 0.70
N ARG A 52 5.33 4.85 0.42
CA ARG A 52 6.75 5.17 0.38
C ARG A 52 7.36 4.96 -0.99
N ARG A 53 7.04 3.85 -1.65
CA ARG A 53 7.75 3.45 -2.86
C ARG A 53 6.84 2.67 -3.80
N LEU A 54 7.04 2.91 -5.09
CA LEU A 54 6.38 2.16 -6.16
C LEU A 54 7.45 1.52 -7.03
N ARG A 55 7.32 0.21 -7.26
CA ARG A 55 8.20 -0.52 -8.16
C ARG A 55 7.38 -1.37 -9.12
N LEU A 56 7.89 -1.52 -10.33
CA LEU A 56 7.35 -2.48 -11.26
C LEU A 56 8.19 -3.76 -11.17
N VAL A 57 7.55 -4.86 -10.78
CA VAL A 57 8.22 -6.14 -10.60
C VAL A 57 7.54 -7.18 -11.49
N ARG A 58 8.22 -8.31 -11.70
CA ARG A 58 7.64 -9.47 -12.39
C ARG A 58 7.32 -10.54 -11.36
N ASP A 59 6.14 -11.12 -11.49
CA ASP A 59 5.76 -12.26 -10.66
C ASP A 59 6.40 -13.55 -11.19
N GLU A 60 6.11 -14.67 -10.53
CA GLU A 60 6.64 -15.99 -10.91
C GLU A 60 6.23 -16.41 -12.33
N THR A 61 5.10 -15.91 -12.82
CA THR A 61 4.58 -16.22 -14.16
C THR A 61 5.11 -15.28 -15.23
N GLY A 62 5.96 -14.31 -14.87
CA GLY A 62 6.51 -13.32 -15.77
C GLY A 62 5.62 -12.10 -16.02
N ARG A 63 4.48 -12.03 -15.36
CA ARG A 63 3.59 -10.87 -15.45
C ARG A 63 4.15 -9.71 -14.65
N ARG A 64 3.94 -8.51 -15.17
CA ARG A 64 4.34 -7.30 -14.47
C ARG A 64 3.29 -6.91 -13.43
N GLU A 65 3.74 -6.66 -12.22
CA GLU A 65 2.90 -6.20 -11.13
C GLU A 65 3.48 -4.95 -10.51
N LEU A 66 2.60 -4.09 -10.00
CA LEU A 66 3.01 -2.93 -9.23
C LEU A 66 3.20 -3.34 -7.78
N GLU A 67 4.41 -3.16 -7.29
CA GLU A 67 4.75 -3.39 -5.89
C GLU A 67 4.76 -2.05 -5.16
N ARG A 68 3.93 -1.93 -4.15
CA ARG A 68 3.81 -0.72 -3.33
C ARG A 68 4.33 -1.00 -1.94
N THR A 69 5.22 -0.14 -1.46
CA THR A 69 5.74 -0.22 -0.10
C THR A 69 5.12 0.89 0.73
N TYR A 70 4.56 0.51 1.87
CA TYR A 70 4.00 1.43 2.86
C TYR A 70 4.80 1.33 4.13
N LEU A 71 5.01 2.47 4.77
CA LEU A 71 5.61 2.53 6.10
C LEU A 71 4.53 2.91 7.10
N PHE A 72 4.66 2.39 8.31
CA PHE A 72 3.77 2.74 9.41
C PHE A 72 4.55 2.83 10.71
N ASP A 73 4.00 3.55 11.66
CA ASP A 73 4.57 3.65 12.99
C ASP A 73 3.75 2.82 13.97
N TYR A 74 4.43 2.18 14.90
CA TYR A 74 3.78 1.40 15.95
C TYR A 74 4.55 1.58 17.25
N THR A 75 3.93 1.14 18.33
CA THR A 75 4.57 1.16 19.64
C THR A 75 4.27 -0.14 20.39
N LEU A 76 5.24 -0.62 21.15
CA LEU A 76 5.10 -1.79 22.00
C LEU A 76 4.79 -1.40 23.45
N ASP A 77 5.29 -0.25 23.88
CA ASP A 77 5.20 0.21 25.26
C ASP A 77 4.32 1.45 25.46
N GLY A 78 3.77 1.98 24.37
CA GLY A 78 2.97 3.19 24.41
C GLY A 78 3.78 4.49 24.40
N ALA A 79 5.11 4.43 24.49
CA ALA A 79 5.98 5.60 24.57
C ALA A 79 6.98 5.68 23.44
N THR A 80 7.59 4.57 23.07
CA THR A 80 8.64 4.53 22.04
C THR A 80 8.02 4.20 20.68
N ARG A 81 8.27 5.07 19.70
CA ARG A 81 7.78 4.92 18.36
C ARG A 81 8.75 4.10 17.52
N ARG A 82 8.25 3.08 16.85
CA ARG A 82 9.02 2.21 15.96
C ARG A 82 8.37 2.17 14.59
N GLN A 83 9.14 1.79 13.60
CA GLN A 83 8.68 1.78 12.21
C GLN A 83 8.59 0.36 11.66
N GLY A 84 7.50 0.09 10.93
CA GLY A 84 7.32 -1.14 10.21
C GLY A 84 7.05 -0.85 8.73
N PHE A 85 6.96 -1.91 7.94
CA PHE A 85 6.65 -1.78 6.52
C PHE A 85 5.67 -2.85 6.07
N VAL A 86 4.92 -2.54 5.01
CA VAL A 86 4.05 -3.47 4.30
C VAL A 86 4.35 -3.35 2.82
N ILE A 87 4.56 -4.46 2.16
CA ILE A 87 4.74 -4.53 0.72
C ILE A 87 3.51 -5.18 0.11
N VAL A 88 2.81 -4.44 -0.74
CA VAL A 88 1.62 -4.91 -1.46
C VAL A 88 2.01 -5.09 -2.92
N SER A 89 1.88 -6.31 -3.42
CA SER A 89 2.17 -6.65 -4.81
C SER A 89 0.86 -6.98 -5.52
N GLY A 90 0.47 -6.15 -6.50
CA GLY A 90 -0.82 -6.29 -7.14
C GLY A 90 -1.96 -6.10 -6.14
N ARG A 91 -2.72 -7.15 -5.90
CA ARG A 91 -3.87 -7.13 -4.98
C ARG A 91 -3.63 -7.93 -3.70
N ALA A 92 -2.40 -8.32 -3.45
CA ALA A 92 -2.07 -9.17 -2.30
C ALA A 92 -0.91 -8.58 -1.50
N VAL A 93 -0.95 -8.80 -0.20
CA VAL A 93 0.17 -8.45 0.68
C VAL A 93 1.30 -9.45 0.44
N ALA A 94 2.46 -8.96 0.00
CA ALA A 94 3.61 -9.79 -0.26
C ALA A 94 4.46 -9.99 0.99
N SER A 95 4.59 -8.94 1.81
CA SER A 95 5.47 -8.98 2.98
C SER A 95 5.08 -7.92 3.99
N VAL A 96 5.26 -8.23 5.26
CA VAL A 96 5.10 -7.27 6.37
C VAL A 96 6.28 -7.45 7.29
N GLY A 97 6.88 -6.36 7.74
CA GLY A 97 8.00 -6.41 8.67
C GLY A 97 7.90 -5.33 9.73
N LEU A 98 8.42 -5.66 10.90
CA LEU A 98 8.54 -4.70 12.01
C LEU A 98 10.02 -4.51 12.31
N GLN A 99 10.44 -3.25 12.40
CA GLN A 99 11.79 -2.90 12.83
C GLN A 99 11.84 -2.89 14.34
N ASN A 100 12.81 -3.56 14.85
CA ASN A 100 13.06 -3.55 16.31
C ASN A 100 13.99 -2.43 16.71
#